data_95909f1c4bbff7d28b35e49b9e50993a
#
_entry.id   95909f1c4bbff7d28b35e49b9e50993a
#
_cell.length_a   1.000
_cell.length_b   1.000
_cell.length_c   1.000
_cell.angle_alpha   90.00
_cell.angle_beta   90.00
_cell.angle_gamma   90.00
#
_symmetry.space_group_name_H-M   'P 1'
#
loop_
_entity.id
_entity.type
_entity.pdbx_description
1 polymer ?
#
loop_
_entity_poly.entity_id
_entity_poly.type
_entity_poly.pdbx_seq_one_letter_code
_entity_poly.pdbx_strand_id
1 'polypeptide(L)'
;AGWDPKMGYVDPFKDEKPLFTITGANVDSYGDKVSPGMAALLKKFPNQAMPVYKTHRTFANPPEIYAATKEKAAKAKIVGLGIENYDVPGTPFPVPKTGVEAIYNQTTKYFGGYKACRDWLPVRASGDYYRVGFCEHMVQGQNVVPHEENLAFMIYAGYDAPSTLLGTIYLVRDSVDYTKPGAGRQAWIYNAGQRRVRRAPDLAYDN
;
A
#
# COMPACT_ATOMS: atom_id res chain seq x y z
N ALA A 1 2.87 13.37 -13.55
CA ALA A 1 2.82 12.36 -14.57
C ALA A 1 1.38 12.03 -14.95
N GLY A 2 0.96 12.37 -16.14
CA GLY A 2 -0.07 11.70 -16.89
C GLY A 2 -1.53 11.73 -16.43
N TRP A 3 -1.93 12.54 -15.46
CA TRP A 3 -3.34 12.69 -15.14
C TRP A 3 -4.01 13.71 -16.06
N ASP A 4 -4.99 13.28 -16.83
CA ASP A 4 -5.87 14.13 -17.62
C ASP A 4 -7.25 14.19 -16.94
N PRO A 5 -7.80 15.39 -16.64
CA PRO A 5 -9.10 15.51 -15.96
C PRO A 5 -10.27 14.88 -16.70
N LYS A 6 -10.18 14.73 -18.03
CA LYS A 6 -11.22 14.14 -18.87
C LYS A 6 -11.02 12.66 -19.14
N MET A 7 -9.76 12.21 -19.26
CA MET A 7 -9.41 10.85 -19.64
C MET A 7 -8.87 10.00 -18.47
N GLY A 8 -8.62 10.60 -17.32
CA GLY A 8 -8.00 9.93 -16.18
C GLY A 8 -6.48 9.77 -16.34
N TYR A 9 -5.94 8.65 -15.86
CA TYR A 9 -4.52 8.35 -16.00
C TYR A 9 -4.16 8.06 -17.45
N VAL A 10 -3.21 8.81 -17.99
CA VAL A 10 -2.63 8.58 -19.32
C VAL A 10 -1.24 8.01 -19.13
N ASP A 11 -1.00 6.81 -19.62
CA ASP A 11 0.32 6.19 -19.64
C ASP A 11 1.19 6.88 -20.71
N PRO A 12 2.22 7.66 -20.33
CA PRO A 12 3.09 8.33 -21.29
C PRO A 12 4.00 7.38 -22.05
N PHE A 13 4.06 6.11 -21.63
CA PHE A 13 4.96 5.09 -22.16
C PHE A 13 4.21 3.94 -22.86
N LYS A 14 2.92 4.09 -23.14
CA LYS A 14 2.06 3.05 -23.74
C LYS A 14 2.60 2.49 -25.07
N ASP A 15 3.33 3.31 -25.83
CA ASP A 15 3.90 2.95 -27.13
C ASP A 15 5.39 2.53 -27.03
N GLU A 16 5.94 2.45 -25.80
CA GLU A 16 7.33 2.04 -25.60
C GLU A 16 7.51 0.55 -25.92
N LYS A 17 8.58 0.26 -26.66
CA LYS A 17 8.95 -1.13 -26.96
C LYS A 17 9.91 -1.66 -25.89
N PRO A 18 9.82 -2.94 -25.54
CA PRO A 18 10.78 -3.55 -24.64
C PRO A 18 12.20 -3.49 -25.22
N LEU A 19 13.19 -3.29 -24.35
CA LEU A 19 14.60 -3.35 -24.71
C LEU A 19 14.99 -4.77 -25.14
N PHE A 20 14.47 -5.77 -24.46
CA PHE A 20 14.60 -7.19 -24.75
C PHE A 20 13.53 -7.98 -24.00
N THR A 21 13.45 -9.27 -24.30
CA THR A 21 12.48 -10.17 -23.64
C THR A 21 13.20 -11.40 -23.10
N ILE A 22 12.94 -11.73 -21.83
CA ILE A 22 13.43 -12.93 -21.18
C ILE A 22 12.37 -14.02 -21.31
N THR A 23 12.79 -15.19 -21.75
CA THR A 23 11.97 -16.39 -21.95
C THR A 23 12.64 -17.59 -21.29
N GLY A 24 11.96 -18.72 -21.22
CA GLY A 24 12.57 -19.97 -20.74
C GLY A 24 13.81 -20.42 -21.50
N ALA A 25 13.91 -20.03 -22.80
CA ALA A 25 15.06 -20.38 -23.65
C ALA A 25 16.33 -19.58 -23.36
N ASN A 26 16.20 -18.33 -22.88
CA ASN A 26 17.34 -17.44 -22.67
C ASN A 26 17.55 -16.99 -21.22
N VAL A 27 16.71 -17.45 -20.29
CA VAL A 27 16.73 -16.98 -18.89
C VAL A 27 18.06 -17.22 -18.20
N ASP A 28 18.76 -18.33 -18.52
CA ASP A 28 20.05 -18.69 -17.90
C ASP A 28 21.16 -17.66 -18.22
N SER A 29 21.05 -16.94 -19.32
CA SER A 29 22.03 -15.89 -19.67
C SER A 29 21.91 -14.63 -18.81
N TYR A 30 20.87 -14.51 -18.00
CA TYR A 30 20.66 -13.36 -17.12
C TYR A 30 21.10 -13.61 -15.66
N GLY A 31 21.52 -14.84 -15.31
CA GLY A 31 22.16 -15.18 -14.04
C GLY A 31 21.44 -14.63 -12.81
N ASP A 32 22.13 -13.83 -12.02
CA ASP A 32 21.68 -13.21 -10.78
C ASP A 32 20.61 -12.10 -10.94
N LYS A 33 20.35 -11.67 -12.17
CA LYS A 33 19.31 -10.67 -12.45
C LYS A 33 17.89 -11.23 -12.46
N VAL A 34 17.76 -12.55 -12.47
CA VAL A 34 16.47 -13.25 -12.43
C VAL A 34 16.49 -14.23 -11.26
N SER A 35 15.48 -14.16 -10.40
CA SER A 35 15.39 -15.07 -9.26
C SER A 35 15.24 -16.54 -9.70
N PRO A 36 15.73 -17.52 -8.92
CA PRO A 36 15.60 -18.94 -9.26
C PRO A 36 14.15 -19.39 -9.49
N GLY A 37 13.21 -18.83 -8.70
CA GLY A 37 11.78 -19.13 -8.88
C GLY A 37 11.22 -18.61 -10.20
N MET A 38 11.59 -17.40 -10.62
CA MET A 38 11.19 -16.85 -11.92
C MET A 38 11.79 -17.62 -13.07
N ALA A 39 13.08 -17.99 -12.97
CA ALA A 39 13.74 -18.82 -13.98
C ALA A 39 13.04 -20.19 -14.14
N ALA A 40 12.69 -20.83 -13.03
CA ALA A 40 11.96 -22.11 -13.04
C ALA A 40 10.55 -21.94 -13.67
N LEU A 41 9.86 -20.84 -13.36
CA LEU A 41 8.55 -20.54 -13.93
C LEU A 41 8.60 -20.38 -15.45
N LEU A 42 9.54 -19.56 -15.96
CA LEU A 42 9.70 -19.32 -17.39
C LEU A 42 10.07 -20.61 -18.15
N LYS A 43 10.90 -21.46 -17.56
CA LYS A 43 11.25 -22.78 -18.16
C LYS A 43 10.07 -23.75 -18.18
N LYS A 44 9.26 -23.74 -17.11
CA LYS A 44 8.10 -24.62 -16.99
C LYS A 44 6.96 -24.22 -17.93
N PHE A 45 6.82 -22.93 -18.21
CA PHE A 45 5.74 -22.39 -19.03
C PHE A 45 6.29 -21.65 -20.25
N PRO A 46 6.59 -22.34 -21.38
CA PRO A 46 7.28 -21.77 -22.53
C PRO A 46 6.55 -20.58 -23.19
N ASN A 47 5.23 -20.51 -23.00
CA ASN A 47 4.41 -19.42 -23.51
C ASN A 47 4.49 -18.16 -22.65
N GLN A 48 5.17 -18.19 -21.50
CA GLN A 48 5.42 -17.04 -20.67
C GLN A 48 6.68 -16.30 -21.12
N ALA A 49 6.59 -14.98 -21.14
CA ALA A 49 7.70 -14.11 -21.47
C ALA A 49 7.69 -12.90 -20.54
N MET A 50 8.88 -12.41 -20.21
CA MET A 50 9.08 -11.22 -19.38
C MET A 50 9.72 -10.13 -20.23
N PRO A 51 8.94 -9.20 -20.80
CA PRO A 51 9.48 -8.05 -21.53
C PRO A 51 10.14 -7.09 -20.53
N VAL A 52 11.32 -6.61 -20.87
CA VAL A 52 12.12 -5.69 -20.06
C VAL A 52 12.15 -4.33 -20.73
N TYR A 53 11.72 -3.31 -19.99
CA TYR A 53 11.64 -1.92 -20.46
C TYR A 53 12.71 -1.07 -19.77
N LYS A 54 12.94 0.12 -20.29
CA LYS A 54 13.75 1.13 -19.62
C LYS A 54 13.11 1.53 -18.30
N THR A 55 13.91 1.70 -17.26
CA THR A 55 13.42 2.19 -15.98
C THR A 55 12.99 3.65 -16.09
N HIS A 56 11.77 3.93 -15.68
CA HIS A 56 11.22 5.28 -15.61
C HIS A 56 10.91 5.66 -14.16
N ARG A 57 11.23 6.90 -13.80
CA ARG A 57 10.82 7.50 -12.53
C ARG A 57 9.58 8.36 -12.79
N THR A 58 8.41 7.75 -12.69
CA THR A 58 7.12 8.38 -13.00
C THR A 58 6.39 8.90 -11.76
N PHE A 59 6.87 8.56 -10.56
CA PHE A 59 6.25 8.99 -9.31
C PHE A 59 6.89 10.29 -8.81
N ALA A 60 6.04 11.28 -8.48
CA ALA A 60 6.40 12.47 -7.73
C ALA A 60 5.28 12.76 -6.73
N ASN A 61 5.64 13.20 -5.53
CA ASN A 61 4.66 13.72 -4.58
C ASN A 61 4.11 15.07 -5.07
N PRO A 62 2.89 15.45 -4.68
CA PRO A 62 2.41 16.82 -4.84
C PRO A 62 3.35 17.85 -4.19
N PRO A 63 3.42 19.10 -4.73
CA PRO A 63 4.31 20.12 -4.20
C PRO A 63 4.14 20.42 -2.71
N GLU A 64 2.92 20.37 -2.21
CA GLU A 64 2.58 20.57 -0.80
C GLU A 64 3.22 19.52 0.12
N ILE A 65 3.39 18.29 -0.34
CA ILE A 65 4.06 17.22 0.42
C ILE A 65 5.56 17.50 0.56
N TYR A 66 6.19 18.03 -0.49
CA TYR A 66 7.59 18.46 -0.41
C TYR A 66 7.78 19.67 0.50
N ALA A 67 6.85 20.63 0.46
CA ALA A 67 6.86 21.79 1.36
C ALA A 67 6.73 21.37 2.83
N ALA A 68 5.76 20.52 3.14
CA ALA A 68 5.57 19.96 4.47
C ALA A 68 6.77 19.14 4.95
N THR A 69 7.41 18.37 4.06
CA THR A 69 8.64 17.64 4.37
C THR A 69 9.76 18.59 4.79
N LYS A 70 9.99 19.69 4.05
CA LYS A 70 11.02 20.68 4.38
C LYS A 70 10.77 21.35 5.72
N GLU A 71 9.52 21.64 6.05
CA GLU A 71 9.13 22.29 7.30
C GLU A 71 9.35 21.37 8.51
N LYS A 72 9.00 20.09 8.39
CA LYS A 72 8.89 19.15 9.51
C LYS A 72 10.15 18.31 9.73
N ALA A 73 10.94 18.07 8.69
CA ALA A 73 12.09 17.16 8.72
C ALA A 73 13.16 17.52 9.77
N ALA A 74 13.36 18.81 10.05
CA ALA A 74 14.32 19.26 11.07
C ALA A 74 13.80 19.14 12.52
N LYS A 75 12.49 18.93 12.68
CA LYS A 75 11.80 18.96 13.99
C LYS A 75 11.40 17.55 14.45
N ALA A 76 11.17 16.63 13.53
CA ALA A 76 10.71 15.28 13.83
C ALA A 76 11.75 14.51 14.63
N LYS A 77 11.30 13.83 15.70
CA LYS A 77 12.14 13.00 16.57
C LYS A 77 11.40 11.73 16.94
N ILE A 78 12.12 10.61 16.97
CA ILE A 78 11.56 9.36 17.47
C ILE A 78 11.61 9.39 19.00
N VAL A 79 10.48 9.13 19.64
CA VAL A 79 10.34 8.98 21.08
C VAL A 79 9.48 7.75 21.37
N GLY A 80 10.10 6.74 21.95
CA GLY A 80 9.43 5.45 22.17
C GLY A 80 8.92 4.85 20.85
N LEU A 81 7.62 4.63 20.78
CA LEU A 81 6.90 4.12 19.60
C LEU A 81 6.18 5.23 18.80
N GLY A 82 6.62 6.46 18.90
CA GLY A 82 6.01 7.60 18.24
C GLY A 82 7.00 8.56 17.60
N ILE A 83 6.45 9.56 16.92
CA ILE A 83 7.22 10.66 16.31
C ILE A 83 6.74 11.97 16.91
N GLU A 84 7.57 12.60 17.72
CA GLU A 84 7.30 13.95 18.22
C GLU A 84 7.54 15.01 17.14
N ASN A 85 6.82 16.14 17.27
CA ASN A 85 6.90 17.29 16.38
C ASN A 85 6.62 16.96 14.90
N TYR A 86 5.82 15.95 14.67
CA TYR A 86 5.39 15.53 13.34
C TYR A 86 3.90 15.21 13.35
N ASP A 87 3.24 15.63 12.30
CA ASP A 87 1.92 15.17 11.87
C ASP A 87 1.90 15.13 10.34
N VAL A 88 1.01 14.32 9.76
CA VAL A 88 0.87 14.27 8.30
C VAL A 88 0.42 15.64 7.75
N PRO A 89 0.81 16.02 6.53
CA PRO A 89 1.63 15.30 5.55
C PRO A 89 3.13 15.53 5.71
N GLY A 90 3.88 14.86 4.85
CA GLY A 90 5.33 15.02 4.67
C GLY A 90 6.11 13.78 5.08
N THR A 91 7.41 13.77 4.77
CA THR A 91 8.34 12.71 5.18
C THR A 91 9.07 13.16 6.42
N PRO A 92 8.95 12.47 7.57
CA PRO A 92 9.56 12.93 8.82
C PRO A 92 11.09 12.90 8.79
N PHE A 93 11.70 11.92 8.14
CA PHE A 93 13.16 11.71 8.11
C PHE A 93 13.67 11.57 6.67
N PRO A 94 13.72 12.64 5.84
CA PRO A 94 14.11 12.52 4.43
C PRO A 94 15.53 12.00 4.22
N VAL A 95 16.40 12.11 5.24
CA VAL A 95 17.73 11.48 5.30
C VAL A 95 17.77 10.62 6.57
N PRO A 96 17.21 9.39 6.53
CA PRO A 96 17.13 8.55 7.71
C PRO A 96 18.53 8.10 8.17
N LYS A 97 18.78 8.15 9.46
CA LYS A 97 20.05 7.73 10.09
C LYS A 97 19.95 6.34 10.70
N THR A 98 18.73 5.86 10.93
CA THR A 98 18.44 4.57 11.55
C THR A 98 17.41 3.78 10.76
N GLY A 99 17.35 2.46 10.95
CA GLY A 99 16.34 1.62 10.35
C GLY A 99 14.93 1.99 10.81
N VAL A 100 14.77 2.43 12.06
CA VAL A 100 13.47 2.88 12.60
C VAL A 100 12.99 4.13 11.88
N GLU A 101 13.85 5.12 11.63
CA GLU A 101 13.51 6.30 10.83
C GLU A 101 13.07 5.93 9.40
N ALA A 102 13.76 4.97 8.79
CA ALA A 102 13.39 4.48 7.46
C ALA A 102 12.01 3.80 7.45
N ILE A 103 11.68 3.01 8.47
CA ILE A 103 10.37 2.39 8.64
C ILE A 103 9.28 3.46 8.81
N TYR A 104 9.51 4.47 9.65
CA TYR A 104 8.55 5.57 9.79
C TYR A 104 8.31 6.33 8.49
N ASN A 105 9.34 6.57 7.69
CA ASN A 105 9.16 7.15 6.36
C ASN A 105 8.26 6.30 5.46
N GLN A 106 8.36 4.98 5.57
CA GLN A 106 7.51 4.06 4.79
C GLN A 106 6.05 4.08 5.30
N THR A 107 5.83 4.10 6.61
CA THR A 107 4.48 4.11 7.19
C THR A 107 3.76 5.44 7.01
N THR A 108 4.50 6.55 6.96
CA THR A 108 3.95 7.90 6.74
C THR A 108 3.98 8.35 5.28
N LYS A 109 4.40 7.47 4.37
CA LYS A 109 4.48 7.75 2.94
C LYS A 109 3.15 8.26 2.39
N TYR A 110 3.20 9.28 1.54
CA TYR A 110 2.02 9.82 0.90
C TYR A 110 1.40 8.83 -0.10
N PHE A 111 0.14 8.50 0.12
CA PHE A 111 -0.68 7.69 -0.79
C PHE A 111 -1.88 8.48 -1.34
N GLY A 112 -2.17 9.65 -0.77
CA GLY A 112 -3.39 10.39 -1.05
C GLY A 112 -4.62 9.68 -0.47
N GLY A 113 -5.53 9.32 -1.35
CA GLY A 113 -6.66 8.46 -1.07
C GLY A 113 -6.90 7.56 -2.27
N TYR A 114 -7.35 6.35 -2.04
CA TYR A 114 -7.67 5.42 -3.11
C TYR A 114 -8.87 4.52 -2.79
N LYS A 115 -9.45 4.00 -3.84
CA LYS A 115 -10.35 2.86 -3.81
C LYS A 115 -9.72 1.74 -4.62
N ALA A 116 -9.61 0.56 -4.05
CA ALA A 116 -9.12 -0.61 -4.75
C ALA A 116 -10.01 -1.82 -4.47
N CYS A 117 -10.39 -2.53 -5.52
CA CYS A 117 -11.06 -3.83 -5.38
C CYS A 117 -10.11 -4.90 -5.91
N ARG A 118 -10.03 -6.00 -5.19
CA ARG A 118 -9.12 -7.11 -5.51
C ARG A 118 -9.84 -8.43 -5.33
N ASP A 119 -9.51 -9.38 -6.19
CA ASP A 119 -9.85 -10.77 -6.03
C ASP A 119 -8.60 -11.55 -5.62
N TRP A 120 -8.67 -12.21 -4.51
CA TRP A 120 -7.67 -13.19 -4.09
C TRP A 120 -8.16 -14.58 -4.43
N LEU A 121 -7.26 -15.40 -4.92
CA LEU A 121 -7.51 -16.78 -5.27
C LEU A 121 -6.59 -17.70 -4.44
N PRO A 122 -6.90 -17.94 -3.16
CA PRO A 122 -6.14 -18.85 -2.33
C PRO A 122 -6.15 -20.24 -2.95
N VAL A 123 -4.96 -20.74 -3.34
CA VAL A 123 -4.78 -22.06 -3.93
C VAL A 123 -4.37 -23.05 -2.86
N ARG A 124 -5.11 -24.16 -2.75
CA ARG A 124 -4.82 -25.25 -1.85
C ARG A 124 -3.75 -26.16 -2.44
N ALA A 125 -3.13 -27.00 -1.60
CA ALA A 125 -2.18 -28.00 -2.05
C ALA A 125 -2.77 -29.01 -3.04
N SER A 126 -4.10 -29.25 -2.98
CA SER A 126 -4.87 -30.07 -3.95
C SER A 126 -4.97 -29.43 -5.36
N GLY A 127 -4.63 -28.15 -5.50
CA GLY A 127 -4.83 -27.38 -6.73
C GLY A 127 -6.19 -26.65 -6.81
N ASP A 128 -7.10 -26.93 -5.89
CA ASP A 128 -8.37 -26.21 -5.79
C ASP A 128 -8.15 -24.78 -5.32
N TYR A 129 -9.02 -23.88 -5.75
CA TYR A 129 -9.00 -22.48 -5.28
C TYR A 129 -10.41 -21.98 -5.02
N TYR A 130 -10.50 -20.88 -4.28
CA TYR A 130 -11.75 -20.15 -4.09
C TYR A 130 -11.48 -18.65 -4.21
N ARG A 131 -12.53 -17.90 -4.56
CA ARG A 131 -12.43 -16.44 -4.70
C ARG A 131 -12.71 -15.76 -3.35
N VAL A 132 -11.85 -14.83 -2.99
CA VAL A 132 -12.10 -13.84 -1.93
C VAL A 132 -12.12 -12.46 -2.59
N GLY A 133 -13.30 -11.90 -2.72
CA GLY A 133 -13.49 -10.55 -3.25
C GLY A 133 -13.50 -9.51 -2.14
N PHE A 134 -12.78 -8.43 -2.34
CA PHE A 134 -12.53 -7.43 -1.31
C PHE A 134 -12.34 -6.05 -1.93
N CYS A 135 -13.10 -5.06 -1.46
CA CYS A 135 -12.93 -3.66 -1.82
C CYS A 135 -12.52 -2.84 -0.61
N GLU A 136 -11.51 -2.01 -0.78
CA GLU A 136 -11.07 -1.08 0.25
C GLU A 136 -11.08 0.37 -0.24
N HIS A 137 -11.36 1.27 0.68
CA HIS A 137 -11.20 2.71 0.53
C HIS A 137 -10.22 3.15 1.60
N MET A 138 -9.15 3.82 1.21
CA MET A 138 -8.18 4.37 2.13
C MET A 138 -8.11 5.87 1.96
N VAL A 139 -8.00 6.59 3.07
CA VAL A 139 -7.73 8.03 3.10
C VAL A 139 -6.65 8.31 4.16
N GLN A 140 -5.69 9.13 3.80
CA GLN A 140 -4.69 9.60 4.77
C GLN A 140 -5.22 10.82 5.54
N GLY A 141 -4.71 11.02 6.76
CA GLY A 141 -5.22 12.02 7.69
C GLY A 141 -5.24 13.45 7.13
N GLN A 142 -4.23 13.82 6.32
CA GLN A 142 -4.19 15.15 5.69
C GLN A 142 -5.31 15.40 4.67
N ASN A 143 -5.99 14.36 4.20
CA ASN A 143 -7.09 14.47 3.23
C ASN A 143 -8.47 14.40 3.92
N VAL A 144 -8.50 14.28 5.24
CA VAL A 144 -9.74 14.27 6.02
C VAL A 144 -10.16 15.70 6.35
N VAL A 145 -11.43 16.00 6.14
CA VAL A 145 -11.99 17.33 6.40
C VAL A 145 -13.19 17.19 7.34
N PRO A 146 -13.20 17.91 8.47
CA PRO A 146 -12.13 18.75 9.01
C PRO A 146 -10.88 17.94 9.36
N HIS A 147 -9.71 18.61 9.38
CA HIS A 147 -8.45 17.95 9.75
C HIS A 147 -8.54 17.36 11.15
N GLU A 148 -8.06 16.13 11.31
CA GLU A 148 -7.99 15.42 12.58
C GLU A 148 -6.53 15.22 12.98
N GLU A 149 -6.14 15.83 14.10
CA GLU A 149 -4.78 15.71 14.61
C GLU A 149 -4.43 14.27 14.95
N ASN A 150 -3.19 13.88 14.67
CA ASN A 150 -2.64 12.55 14.96
C ASN A 150 -3.29 11.39 14.19
N LEU A 151 -4.07 11.66 13.17
CA LEU A 151 -4.62 10.64 12.29
C LEU A 151 -3.64 10.35 11.14
N ALA A 152 -3.09 9.14 11.09
CA ALA A 152 -2.24 8.71 9.98
C ALA A 152 -3.09 8.36 8.76
N PHE A 153 -4.06 7.46 8.93
CA PHE A 153 -4.98 7.04 7.88
C PHE A 153 -6.26 6.40 8.44
N MET A 154 -7.26 6.29 7.56
CA MET A 154 -8.42 5.44 7.75
C MET A 154 -8.56 4.47 6.58
N ILE A 155 -8.97 3.24 6.89
CA ILE A 155 -9.34 2.24 5.90
C ILE A 155 -10.76 1.78 6.19
N TYR A 156 -11.61 1.83 5.16
CA TYR A 156 -12.91 1.20 5.13
C TYR A 156 -12.88 0.10 4.09
N ALA A 157 -13.17 -1.12 4.47
CA ALA A 157 -13.04 -2.27 3.60
C ALA A 157 -14.19 -3.25 3.78
N GLY A 158 -14.61 -3.90 2.69
CA GLY A 158 -15.71 -4.85 2.72
C GLY A 158 -15.52 -6.03 1.77
N TYR A 159 -16.02 -7.20 2.20
CA TYR A 159 -15.98 -8.42 1.41
C TYR A 159 -17.26 -8.58 0.57
N ASP A 160 -17.08 -9.00 -0.69
CA ASP A 160 -18.17 -9.39 -1.59
C ASP A 160 -18.17 -10.90 -1.91
N ALA A 161 -17.13 -11.61 -1.51
CA ALA A 161 -17.00 -13.06 -1.64
C ALA A 161 -16.00 -13.61 -0.61
N PRO A 162 -16.09 -14.90 -0.21
CA PRO A 162 -17.19 -15.83 -0.46
C PRO A 162 -18.47 -15.48 0.34
N SER A 163 -19.53 -16.24 0.17
CA SER A 163 -20.81 -16.00 0.86
C SER A 163 -20.70 -15.94 2.38
N THR A 164 -19.74 -16.65 2.97
CA THR A 164 -19.44 -16.63 4.41
C THR A 164 -18.86 -15.30 4.91
N LEU A 165 -18.24 -14.51 4.03
CA LEU A 165 -17.68 -13.21 4.35
C LEU A 165 -18.51 -12.05 3.79
N LEU A 166 -19.45 -12.34 2.89
CA LEU A 166 -20.27 -11.34 2.21
C LEU A 166 -20.91 -10.35 3.18
N GLY A 167 -20.67 -9.07 2.95
CA GLY A 167 -21.20 -7.98 3.79
C GLY A 167 -20.43 -7.75 5.09
N THR A 168 -19.35 -8.49 5.37
CA THR A 168 -18.43 -8.16 6.46
C THR A 168 -17.67 -6.89 6.08
N ILE A 169 -17.62 -5.92 7.00
CA ILE A 169 -16.98 -4.62 6.80
C ILE A 169 -15.98 -4.38 7.93
N TYR A 170 -14.83 -3.83 7.57
CA TYR A 170 -13.82 -3.34 8.51
C TYR A 170 -13.69 -1.83 8.42
N LEU A 171 -13.52 -1.20 9.56
CA LEU A 171 -13.06 0.18 9.68
C LEU A 171 -11.81 0.18 10.55
N VAL A 172 -10.72 0.69 10.01
CA VAL A 172 -9.45 0.86 10.72
C VAL A 172 -9.10 2.34 10.74
N ARG A 173 -8.68 2.84 11.89
CA ARG A 173 -8.08 4.16 12.07
C ARG A 173 -6.74 3.97 12.72
N ASP A 174 -5.72 4.65 12.24
CA ASP A 174 -4.38 4.53 12.78
C ASP A 174 -3.79 5.90 13.12
N SER A 175 -2.94 5.93 14.13
CA SER A 175 -2.33 7.16 14.62
C SER A 175 -0.91 7.32 14.06
N VAL A 176 -0.46 8.58 13.94
CA VAL A 176 0.92 8.92 13.60
C VAL A 176 1.83 8.70 14.81
N ASP A 177 1.45 9.26 15.95
CA ASP A 177 2.20 9.21 17.20
C ASP A 177 1.45 8.37 18.24
N TYR A 178 1.98 7.22 18.55
CA TYR A 178 1.38 6.26 19.48
C TYR A 178 1.63 6.60 20.94
N THR A 179 2.43 7.62 21.23
CA THR A 179 2.69 8.07 22.62
C THR A 179 1.58 8.97 23.15
N LYS A 180 0.74 9.53 22.28
CA LYS A 180 -0.39 10.38 22.69
C LYS A 180 -1.50 9.57 23.35
N PRO A 181 -2.20 10.15 24.35
CA PRO A 181 -3.35 9.49 24.99
C PRO A 181 -4.42 9.09 23.98
N GLY A 182 -4.87 7.84 24.05
CA GLY A 182 -5.89 7.29 23.13
C GLY A 182 -5.39 6.98 21.74
N ALA A 183 -4.10 7.17 21.47
CA ALA A 183 -3.47 6.83 20.20
C ALA A 183 -3.34 5.31 20.00
N GLY A 184 -2.90 4.95 18.81
CA GLY A 184 -2.73 3.57 18.35
C GLY A 184 -3.80 3.17 17.36
N ARG A 185 -3.70 1.93 16.88
CA ARG A 185 -4.67 1.38 15.94
C ARG A 185 -6.01 1.13 16.62
N GLN A 186 -7.06 1.64 16.02
CA GLN A 186 -8.43 1.40 16.39
C GLN A 186 -9.15 0.73 15.24
N ALA A 187 -9.75 -0.42 15.51
CA ALA A 187 -10.43 -1.19 14.49
C ALA A 187 -11.82 -1.65 14.95
N TRP A 188 -12.74 -1.70 14.00
CA TRP A 188 -14.09 -2.19 14.16
C TRP A 188 -14.43 -3.14 13.02
N ILE A 189 -15.22 -4.15 13.36
CA ILE A 189 -15.78 -5.08 12.38
C ILE A 189 -17.31 -5.04 12.47
N TYR A 190 -17.95 -4.88 11.32
CA TYR A 190 -19.37 -5.17 11.17
C TYR A 190 -19.53 -6.59 10.64
N ASN A 191 -20.27 -7.41 11.38
CA ASN A 191 -20.62 -8.76 10.97
C ASN A 191 -22.05 -8.77 10.41
N ALA A 192 -22.20 -9.10 9.13
CA ALA A 192 -23.47 -9.07 8.43
C ALA A 192 -24.47 -10.10 9.00
N GLY A 193 -24.00 -11.28 9.41
CA GLY A 193 -24.86 -12.32 10.00
C GLY A 193 -25.46 -11.91 11.34
N GLN A 194 -24.71 -11.20 12.16
CA GLN A 194 -25.15 -10.72 13.48
C GLN A 194 -25.74 -9.31 13.45
N ARG A 195 -25.57 -8.57 12.35
CA ARG A 195 -25.97 -7.16 12.18
C ARG A 195 -25.44 -6.25 13.30
N ARG A 196 -24.21 -6.51 13.75
CA ARG A 196 -23.58 -5.78 14.87
C ARG A 196 -22.18 -5.34 14.51
N VAL A 197 -21.83 -4.14 14.99
CA VAL A 197 -20.46 -3.63 15.01
C VAL A 197 -19.80 -4.03 16.33
N ARG A 198 -18.57 -4.51 16.26
CA ARG A 198 -17.74 -4.82 17.42
C ARG A 198 -16.36 -4.17 17.26
N ARG A 199 -15.72 -3.83 18.35
CA ARG A 199 -14.29 -3.53 18.32
C ARG A 199 -13.52 -4.79 17.98
N ALA A 200 -12.45 -4.61 17.20
CA ALA A 200 -11.53 -5.67 16.81
C ALA A 200 -10.11 -5.31 17.31
N PRO A 201 -9.85 -5.42 18.64
CA PRO A 201 -8.59 -4.97 19.25
C PRO A 201 -7.38 -5.79 18.75
N ASP A 202 -7.62 -7.02 18.29
CA ASP A 202 -6.59 -7.94 17.80
C ASP A 202 -6.25 -7.73 16.32
N LEU A 203 -6.90 -6.78 15.64
CA LEU A 203 -6.56 -6.42 14.27
C LEU A 203 -5.22 -5.67 14.27
N ALA A 204 -4.15 -6.43 14.12
CA ALA A 204 -2.78 -5.94 14.23
C ALA A 204 -2.23 -5.44 12.89
N TYR A 205 -0.93 -5.61 12.66
CA TYR A 205 -0.20 -5.07 11.49
C TYR A 205 -0.01 -6.08 10.37
N ASP A 206 -0.68 -7.20 10.43
CA ASP A 206 -0.61 -8.33 9.53
C ASP A 206 -1.63 -8.27 8.37
N ASN A 207 -2.23 -7.10 8.15
CA ASN A 207 -3.20 -6.82 7.08
C ASN A 207 -2.60 -5.96 5.97
#